data_051e9e1e5070d7e30c12154d8279cacc
#
_entry.id   051e9e1e5070d7e30c12154d8279cacc
#
_cell.length_a   1.000
_cell.length_b   1.000
_cell.length_c   1.000
_cell.angle_alpha   90.00
_cell.angle_beta   90.00
_cell.angle_gamma   90.00
#
_symmetry.space_group_name_H-M   'P 1'
#
loop_
_entity.id
_entity.type
_entity.pdbx_description
1 polymer ?
#
loop_
_entity_poly.entity_id
_entity_poly.type
_entity_poly.pdbx_seq_one_letter_code
_entity_poly.pdbx_strand_id
1 'polypeptide(L)'
;LLDEPLSNLDAKLRLHMRTEIQRIQDDFGITTVYVTHDQEEAMTMGDRIAVMRSGGIQQVGTPNEIYDDPRTEFVARFVGNPSMNFFDAAVSEDALETPAFSIDLQRSTASPTVDPGEYRLGMRPEAIDLTPDASGGATVSVVEPTGSDAVVYVDKNGVEVTVKMSRSDAPDEGDDVA
;
A
#
# COMPACT_ATOMS: atom_id res chain seq x y z
N LEU A 1 5.79 -8.21 -27.34
CA LEU A 1 4.59 -7.69 -26.71
C LEU A 1 3.78 -8.86 -26.17
N LEU A 2 3.47 -8.83 -24.90
CA LEU A 2 2.60 -9.79 -24.20
C LEU A 2 1.41 -9.01 -23.65
N ASP A 3 0.20 -9.40 -24.03
CA ASP A 3 -1.03 -8.73 -23.61
C ASP A 3 -1.83 -9.68 -22.72
N GLU A 4 -1.82 -9.43 -21.42
CA GLU A 4 -2.43 -10.24 -20.35
C GLU A 4 -2.16 -11.76 -20.48
N PRO A 5 -0.91 -12.20 -20.69
CA PRO A 5 -0.62 -13.58 -21.08
C PRO A 5 -0.97 -14.62 -20.01
N LEU A 6 -1.11 -14.22 -18.75
CA LEU A 6 -1.35 -15.12 -17.62
C LEU A 6 -2.76 -15.00 -17.01
N SER A 7 -3.62 -14.15 -17.57
CA SER A 7 -4.95 -13.83 -16.99
C SER A 7 -5.89 -15.04 -16.83
N ASN A 8 -5.76 -16.03 -17.72
CA ASN A 8 -6.64 -17.22 -17.73
C ASN A 8 -6.04 -18.45 -17.01
N LEU A 9 -4.92 -18.29 -16.30
CA LEU A 9 -4.26 -19.39 -15.61
C LEU A 9 -4.66 -19.43 -14.12
N ASP A 10 -4.68 -20.65 -13.57
CA ASP A 10 -4.78 -20.83 -12.13
C ASP A 10 -3.55 -20.26 -11.39
N ALA A 11 -3.65 -19.99 -10.10
CA ALA A 11 -2.61 -19.32 -9.31
C ALA A 11 -1.27 -20.07 -9.33
N LYS A 12 -1.27 -21.42 -9.28
CA LYS A 12 -0.05 -22.22 -9.27
C LYS A 12 0.66 -22.19 -10.62
N LEU A 13 -0.09 -22.33 -11.69
CA LEU A 13 0.44 -22.27 -13.05
C LEU A 13 0.91 -20.86 -13.39
N ARG A 14 0.19 -19.82 -12.95
CA ARG A 14 0.57 -18.43 -13.12
C ARG A 14 1.94 -18.14 -12.49
N LEU A 15 2.16 -18.56 -11.24
CA LEU A 15 3.45 -18.40 -10.56
C LEU A 15 4.59 -19.10 -11.31
N HIS A 16 4.36 -20.31 -11.79
CA HIS A 16 5.36 -21.05 -12.58
C HIS A 16 5.68 -20.33 -13.90
N MET A 17 4.65 -19.88 -14.61
CA MET A 17 4.82 -19.20 -15.89
C MET A 17 5.50 -17.82 -15.75
N ARG A 18 5.26 -17.08 -14.67
CA ARG A 18 6.02 -15.85 -14.35
C ARG A 18 7.52 -16.13 -14.34
N THR A 19 7.94 -17.14 -13.58
CA THR A 19 9.36 -17.52 -13.47
C THR A 19 9.95 -17.94 -14.80
N GLU A 20 9.22 -18.69 -15.62
CA GLU A 20 9.71 -19.11 -16.94
C GLU A 20 9.84 -17.95 -17.92
N ILE A 21 8.89 -17.01 -17.91
CA ILE A 21 8.96 -15.81 -18.76
C ILE A 21 10.16 -14.95 -18.35
N GLN A 22 10.37 -14.71 -17.06
CA GLN A 22 11.53 -13.95 -16.56
C GLN A 22 12.84 -14.61 -16.99
N ARG A 23 12.96 -15.94 -16.80
CA ARG A 23 14.14 -16.68 -17.21
C ARG A 23 14.43 -16.56 -18.72
N ILE A 24 13.40 -16.63 -19.56
CA ILE A 24 13.56 -16.43 -21.02
C ILE A 24 14.02 -15.02 -21.32
N GLN A 25 13.47 -14.02 -20.65
CA GLN A 25 13.89 -12.62 -20.86
C GLN A 25 15.35 -12.41 -20.48
N ASP A 26 15.80 -12.95 -19.36
CA ASP A 26 17.18 -12.86 -18.90
C ASP A 26 18.14 -13.62 -19.80
N ASP A 27 17.81 -14.87 -20.17
CA ASP A 27 18.66 -15.73 -20.98
C ASP A 27 18.90 -15.15 -22.39
N PHE A 28 17.92 -14.48 -22.96
CA PHE A 28 17.98 -13.93 -24.33
C PHE A 28 18.15 -12.41 -24.40
N GLY A 29 18.10 -11.70 -23.28
CA GLY A 29 18.23 -10.24 -23.24
C GLY A 29 17.14 -9.51 -24.05
N ILE A 30 15.91 -10.04 -24.05
CA ILE A 30 14.82 -9.54 -24.91
C ILE A 30 14.08 -8.41 -24.20
N THR A 31 14.06 -7.23 -24.80
CA THR A 31 13.16 -6.14 -24.36
C THR A 31 11.70 -6.54 -24.60
N THR A 32 10.93 -6.63 -23.51
CA THR A 32 9.54 -7.09 -23.55
C THR A 32 8.61 -5.99 -23.05
N VAL A 33 7.53 -5.72 -23.77
CA VAL A 33 6.40 -4.95 -23.26
C VAL A 33 5.35 -5.94 -22.77
N TYR A 34 5.07 -5.89 -21.48
CA TYR A 34 4.12 -6.77 -20.79
C TYR A 34 2.94 -5.97 -20.29
N VAL A 35 1.73 -6.31 -20.71
CA VAL A 35 0.48 -5.67 -20.26
C VAL A 35 -0.22 -6.60 -19.28
N THR A 36 -0.59 -6.07 -18.13
CA THR A 36 -1.34 -6.78 -17.10
C THR A 36 -2.18 -5.82 -16.26
N HIS A 37 -3.25 -6.33 -15.67
CA HIS A 37 -3.98 -5.66 -14.60
C HIS A 37 -3.63 -6.24 -13.22
N ASP A 38 -2.77 -7.25 -13.16
CA ASP A 38 -2.29 -7.86 -11.91
C ASP A 38 -1.07 -7.08 -11.41
N GLN A 39 -1.23 -6.47 -10.22
CA GLN A 39 -0.17 -5.66 -9.60
C GLN A 39 1.04 -6.50 -9.20
N GLU A 40 0.85 -7.75 -8.75
CA GLU A 40 1.95 -8.62 -8.39
C GLU A 40 2.80 -8.97 -9.61
N GLU A 41 2.16 -9.20 -10.78
CA GLU A 41 2.88 -9.42 -12.03
C GLU A 41 3.72 -8.20 -12.40
N ALA A 42 3.12 -7.02 -12.38
CA ALA A 42 3.82 -5.78 -12.72
C ALA A 42 5.00 -5.52 -11.78
N MET A 43 4.79 -5.65 -10.47
CA MET A 43 5.80 -5.36 -9.44
C MET A 43 6.95 -6.38 -9.41
N THR A 44 6.70 -7.64 -9.83
CA THR A 44 7.70 -8.70 -9.75
C THR A 44 8.45 -8.95 -11.06
N MET A 45 7.83 -8.66 -12.21
CA MET A 45 8.39 -8.99 -13.53
C MET A 45 9.01 -7.79 -14.25
N GLY A 46 8.58 -6.57 -13.94
CA GLY A 46 8.99 -5.38 -14.68
C GLY A 46 10.23 -4.71 -14.12
N ASP A 47 11.23 -4.41 -14.95
CA ASP A 47 12.29 -3.46 -14.61
C ASP A 47 11.74 -2.03 -14.47
N ARG A 48 10.71 -1.72 -15.26
CA ARG A 48 9.98 -0.46 -15.23
C ARG A 48 8.50 -0.70 -15.42
N ILE A 49 7.69 0.06 -14.67
CA ILE A 49 6.24 -0.01 -14.71
C ILE A 49 5.69 1.32 -15.25
N ALA A 50 4.76 1.25 -16.18
CA ALA A 50 3.94 2.37 -16.60
C ALA A 50 2.52 2.19 -16.05
N VAL A 51 2.14 2.97 -15.03
CA VAL A 51 0.78 2.99 -14.51
C VAL A 51 -0.10 3.85 -15.41
N MET A 52 -1.20 3.28 -15.91
CA MET A 52 -2.10 3.94 -16.85
C MET A 52 -3.50 4.12 -16.27
N ARG A 53 -4.16 5.23 -16.62
CA ARG A 53 -5.57 5.48 -16.30
C ARG A 53 -6.25 6.16 -17.49
N SER A 54 -7.35 5.58 -17.96
CA SER A 54 -8.15 6.16 -19.07
C SER A 54 -7.31 6.51 -20.32
N GLY A 55 -6.35 5.63 -20.67
CA GLY A 55 -5.47 5.83 -21.83
C GLY A 55 -4.28 6.78 -21.62
N GLY A 56 -4.18 7.42 -20.46
CA GLY A 56 -3.06 8.30 -20.09
C GLY A 56 -2.09 7.65 -19.11
N ILE A 57 -0.79 7.89 -19.31
CA ILE A 57 0.25 7.47 -18.37
C ILE A 57 0.22 8.38 -17.15
N GLN A 58 0.08 7.80 -15.95
CA GLN A 58 0.07 8.50 -14.67
C GLN A 58 1.48 8.60 -14.08
N GLN A 59 2.24 7.51 -14.17
CA GLN A 59 3.62 7.44 -13.70
C GLN A 59 4.37 6.34 -14.43
N VAL A 60 5.68 6.55 -14.64
CA VAL A 60 6.62 5.52 -15.10
C VAL A 60 7.80 5.52 -14.16
N GLY A 61 8.15 4.35 -13.64
CA GLY A 61 9.28 4.18 -12.71
C GLY A 61 9.63 2.71 -12.52
N THR A 62 10.64 2.45 -11.70
CA THR A 62 10.92 1.11 -11.17
C THR A 62 9.80 0.69 -10.22
N PRO A 63 9.65 -0.62 -9.93
CA PRO A 63 8.68 -1.08 -8.92
C PRO A 63 8.77 -0.31 -7.61
N ASN A 64 9.97 -0.13 -7.06
CA ASN A 64 10.18 0.62 -5.81
C ASN A 64 9.74 2.08 -5.92
N GLU A 65 10.11 2.79 -7.01
CA GLU A 65 9.67 4.18 -7.21
C GLU A 65 8.14 4.31 -7.30
N ILE A 66 7.47 3.34 -7.93
CA ILE A 66 6.00 3.34 -8.02
C ILE A 66 5.35 3.10 -6.66
N TYR A 67 5.96 2.26 -5.81
CA TYR A 67 5.45 1.90 -4.50
C TYR A 67 5.76 2.96 -3.43
N ASP A 68 7.02 3.40 -3.37
CA ASP A 68 7.53 4.27 -2.30
C ASP A 68 7.28 5.76 -2.57
N ASP A 69 7.30 6.18 -3.87
CA ASP A 69 7.13 7.57 -4.29
C ASP A 69 6.03 7.73 -5.36
N PRO A 70 4.77 7.38 -5.04
CA PRO A 70 3.65 7.52 -5.96
C PRO A 70 3.34 9.01 -6.22
N ARG A 71 3.34 9.42 -7.50
CA ARG A 71 3.14 10.83 -7.88
C ARG A 71 1.71 11.34 -7.72
N THR A 72 0.75 10.43 -7.58
CA THR A 72 -0.68 10.78 -7.43
C THR A 72 -1.36 9.84 -6.47
N GLU A 73 -2.43 10.30 -5.82
CA GLU A 73 -3.28 9.45 -4.99
C GLU A 73 -3.80 8.23 -5.75
N PHE A 74 -4.07 8.38 -7.06
CA PHE A 74 -4.49 7.25 -7.89
C PHE A 74 -3.42 6.16 -7.94
N VAL A 75 -2.16 6.51 -8.20
CA VAL A 75 -1.06 5.53 -8.24
C VAL A 75 -0.88 4.88 -6.88
N ALA A 76 -0.88 5.68 -5.81
CA ALA A 76 -0.74 5.19 -4.44
C ALA A 76 -1.83 4.19 -4.03
N ARG A 77 -3.09 4.46 -4.43
CA ARG A 77 -4.22 3.55 -4.19
C ARG A 77 -4.21 2.32 -5.09
N PHE A 78 -3.72 2.49 -6.32
CA PHE A 78 -3.70 1.42 -7.30
C PHE A 78 -2.63 0.37 -6.95
N VAL A 79 -1.51 0.76 -6.34
CA VAL A 79 -0.40 -0.13 -6.01
C VAL A 79 -0.37 -0.44 -4.52
N GLY A 80 -0.36 -1.74 -4.22
CA GLY A 80 -0.38 -2.28 -2.85
C GLY A 80 -1.69 -3.00 -2.52
N ASN A 81 -1.58 -4.06 -1.75
CA ASN A 81 -2.69 -4.85 -1.24
C ASN A 81 -2.44 -5.19 0.23
N PRO A 82 -3.21 -4.57 1.14
CA PRO A 82 -4.29 -3.59 0.93
C PRO A 82 -3.81 -2.25 0.33
N SER A 83 -4.77 -1.45 -0.15
CA SER A 83 -4.50 -0.10 -0.65
C SER A 83 -4.03 0.84 0.46
N MET A 84 -3.27 1.88 0.10
CA MET A 84 -2.84 2.93 1.01
C MET A 84 -4.04 3.64 1.67
N ASN A 85 -3.96 3.86 2.98
CA ASN A 85 -4.90 4.73 3.69
C ASN A 85 -4.69 6.20 3.28
N PHE A 86 -5.78 6.98 3.24
CA PHE A 86 -5.70 8.42 2.97
C PHE A 86 -6.57 9.21 3.93
N PHE A 87 -5.96 10.24 4.52
CA PHE A 87 -6.60 11.15 5.48
C PHE A 87 -6.49 12.59 4.99
N ASP A 88 -7.52 13.39 5.20
CA ASP A 88 -7.39 14.84 5.14
C ASP A 88 -6.60 15.27 6.38
N ALA A 89 -5.56 16.07 6.20
CA ALA A 89 -4.65 16.44 7.26
C ALA A 89 -4.42 17.95 7.28
N ALA A 90 -4.53 18.55 8.46
CA ALA A 90 -4.13 19.92 8.72
C ALA A 90 -2.73 19.90 9.37
N VAL A 91 -1.78 20.60 8.77
CA VAL A 91 -0.41 20.75 9.28
C VAL A 91 -0.23 22.14 9.85
N SER A 92 0.24 22.21 11.09
CA SER A 92 0.71 23.43 11.77
C SER A 92 2.23 23.35 12.00
N GLU A 93 2.80 24.36 12.66
CA GLU A 93 4.23 24.35 13.02
C GLU A 93 4.59 23.20 13.98
N ASP A 94 3.63 22.78 14.81
CA ASP A 94 3.86 21.85 15.92
C ASP A 94 3.19 20.49 15.74
N ALA A 95 2.14 20.41 14.92
CA ALA A 95 1.31 19.21 14.82
C ALA A 95 0.78 18.94 13.39
N LEU A 96 0.56 17.67 13.11
CA LEU A 96 -0.24 17.18 12.01
C LEU A 96 -1.52 16.56 12.60
N GLU A 97 -2.67 17.08 12.21
CA GLU A 97 -3.97 16.65 12.70
C GLU A 97 -4.79 15.99 11.59
N THR A 98 -5.38 14.84 11.86
CA THR A 98 -6.33 14.13 11.00
C THR A 98 -7.60 13.81 11.79
N PRO A 99 -8.71 13.42 11.17
CA PRO A 99 -9.88 12.95 11.88
C PRO A 99 -9.63 11.71 12.77
N ALA A 100 -8.66 10.87 12.41
CA ALA A 100 -8.34 9.63 13.13
C ALA A 100 -7.29 9.81 14.23
N PHE A 101 -6.26 10.64 14.01
CA PHE A 101 -5.12 10.79 14.93
C PHE A 101 -4.43 12.14 14.78
N SER A 102 -3.57 12.46 15.74
CA SER A 102 -2.68 13.61 15.66
C SER A 102 -1.23 13.19 15.91
N ILE A 103 -0.30 13.86 15.23
CA ILE A 103 1.14 13.65 15.37
C ILE A 103 1.79 14.94 15.84
N ASP A 104 2.50 14.89 16.99
CA ASP A 104 3.34 15.96 17.46
C ASP A 104 4.64 16.01 16.63
N LEU A 105 4.78 16.99 15.77
CA LEU A 105 5.91 17.13 14.85
C LEU A 105 7.21 17.50 15.56
N GLN A 106 7.14 18.10 16.76
CA GLN A 106 8.34 18.42 17.54
C GLN A 106 8.97 17.17 18.19
N ARG A 107 8.16 16.14 18.44
CA ARG A 107 8.60 14.87 19.03
C ARG A 107 8.87 13.77 17.98
N SER A 108 8.44 14.00 16.75
CA SER A 108 8.66 13.08 15.64
C SER A 108 10.14 13.08 15.23
N THR A 109 10.73 11.89 15.09
CA THR A 109 12.08 11.73 14.55
C THR A 109 12.17 12.03 13.05
N ALA A 110 11.03 12.04 12.37
CA ALA A 110 10.87 12.51 11.00
C ALA A 110 10.16 13.87 11.06
N SER A 111 10.92 14.96 11.10
CA SER A 111 10.36 16.29 10.85
C SER A 111 10.28 16.51 9.35
N PRO A 112 9.14 16.26 8.69
CA PRO A 112 8.98 16.71 7.32
C PRO A 112 9.04 18.25 7.35
N THR A 113 9.89 18.82 6.52
CA THR A 113 9.84 20.26 6.20
C THR A 113 8.61 20.49 5.32
N VAL A 114 7.45 20.49 5.94
CA VAL A 114 6.16 20.75 5.27
C VAL A 114 5.65 22.06 5.82
N ASP A 115 5.33 22.98 4.93
CA ASP A 115 4.73 24.26 5.32
C ASP A 115 3.35 24.04 5.96
N PRO A 116 2.92 24.91 6.92
CA PRO A 116 1.56 24.84 7.44
C PRO A 116 0.51 24.91 6.33
N GLY A 117 -0.52 24.05 6.40
CA GLY A 117 -1.57 24.00 5.38
C GLY A 117 -2.41 22.73 5.43
N GLU A 118 -3.32 22.63 4.47
CA GLU A 118 -4.17 21.45 4.26
C GLU A 118 -3.48 20.49 3.29
N TYR A 119 -3.45 19.22 3.67
CA TYR A 119 -2.78 18.17 2.92
C TYR A 119 -3.63 16.91 2.81
N ARG A 120 -3.23 16.02 1.92
CA ARG A 120 -3.73 14.65 1.84
C ARG A 120 -2.61 13.71 2.30
N LEU A 121 -2.74 13.16 3.51
CA LEU A 121 -1.78 12.24 4.09
C LEU A 121 -2.06 10.81 3.58
N GLY A 122 -1.08 10.16 2.97
CA GLY A 122 -1.10 8.75 2.62
C GLY A 122 -0.26 7.92 3.59
N MET A 123 -0.81 6.80 4.07
CA MET A 123 -0.09 5.86 4.94
C MET A 123 -0.29 4.43 4.45
N ARG A 124 0.81 3.71 4.23
CA ARG A 124 0.73 2.28 3.88
C ARG A 124 0.21 1.47 5.07
N PRO A 125 -0.62 0.44 4.84
CA PRO A 125 -1.14 -0.41 5.92
C PRO A 125 -0.07 -1.06 6.78
N GLU A 126 1.07 -1.43 6.20
CA GLU A 126 2.22 -2.02 6.89
C GLU A 126 3.12 -1.01 7.63
N ALA A 127 2.87 0.28 7.46
CA ALA A 127 3.57 1.35 8.17
C ALA A 127 2.83 1.81 9.45
N ILE A 128 1.73 1.15 9.77
CA ILE A 128 0.92 1.45 10.95
C ILE A 128 1.05 0.29 11.93
N ASP A 129 1.50 0.58 13.13
CA ASP A 129 1.54 -0.36 14.24
C ASP A 129 0.33 -0.18 15.14
N LEU A 130 -0.23 -1.28 15.63
CA LEU A 130 -1.29 -1.29 16.64
C LEU A 130 -0.74 -1.77 17.96
N THR A 131 -1.09 -1.07 19.03
CA THR A 131 -0.80 -1.52 20.39
C THR A 131 -2.09 -1.72 21.18
N PRO A 132 -2.20 -2.80 21.99
CA PRO A 132 -3.35 -2.96 22.87
C PRO A 132 -3.44 -1.79 23.86
N ASP A 133 -4.51 -1.03 23.82
CA ASP A 133 -4.72 0.10 24.72
C ASP A 133 -6.21 0.43 24.84
N ALA A 134 -6.81 0.06 25.97
CA ALA A 134 -8.18 0.38 26.27
C ALA A 134 -8.50 1.89 26.32
N SER A 135 -7.48 2.75 26.34
CA SER A 135 -7.63 4.21 26.29
C SER A 135 -7.39 4.80 24.88
N GLY A 136 -6.99 3.98 23.93
CA GLY A 136 -6.56 4.41 22.59
C GLY A 136 -7.68 4.98 21.71
N GLY A 137 -8.93 4.70 22.06
CA GLY A 137 -10.13 5.25 21.42
C GLY A 137 -10.32 4.78 19.97
N ALA A 138 -9.68 3.67 19.59
CA ALA A 138 -9.92 2.96 18.34
C ALA A 138 -10.34 1.54 18.66
N THR A 139 -11.24 0.97 17.85
CA THR A 139 -11.77 -0.38 18.06
C THR A 139 -11.54 -1.22 16.80
N VAL A 140 -11.08 -2.45 16.97
CA VAL A 140 -10.92 -3.41 15.88
C VAL A 140 -12.27 -3.86 15.36
N SER A 141 -12.55 -3.60 14.08
CA SER A 141 -13.84 -3.94 13.46
C SER A 141 -13.82 -5.34 12.84
N VAL A 142 -12.74 -5.67 12.11
CA VAL A 142 -12.58 -6.93 11.38
C VAL A 142 -11.12 -7.35 11.36
N VAL A 143 -10.85 -8.65 11.42
CA VAL A 143 -9.52 -9.23 11.25
C VAL A 143 -9.56 -10.29 10.15
N GLU A 144 -8.87 -10.04 9.05
CA GLU A 144 -8.77 -10.95 7.90
C GLU A 144 -7.40 -11.64 7.86
N PRO A 145 -7.27 -12.92 8.24
CA PRO A 145 -6.01 -13.65 8.13
C PRO A 145 -5.63 -13.88 6.65
N THR A 146 -4.40 -13.50 6.26
CA THR A 146 -3.86 -13.65 4.91
C THR A 146 -2.58 -14.48 4.90
N GLY A 147 -2.61 -15.67 5.50
CA GLY A 147 -1.45 -16.56 5.64
C GLY A 147 -0.63 -16.23 6.88
N SER A 148 0.61 -15.75 6.73
CA SER A 148 1.48 -15.30 7.83
C SER A 148 1.08 -13.92 8.37
N ASP A 149 0.36 -13.13 7.55
CA ASP A 149 -0.08 -11.78 7.88
C ASP A 149 -1.57 -11.76 8.22
N ALA A 150 -2.03 -10.63 8.75
CA ALA A 150 -3.44 -10.28 8.88
C ALA A 150 -3.65 -8.85 8.40
N VAL A 151 -4.80 -8.62 7.78
CA VAL A 151 -5.33 -7.28 7.52
C VAL A 151 -6.35 -6.98 8.62
N VAL A 152 -6.10 -5.91 9.35
CA VAL A 152 -6.91 -5.45 10.48
C VAL A 152 -7.58 -4.14 10.11
N TYR A 153 -8.90 -4.09 10.22
CA TYR A 153 -9.69 -2.89 10.02
C TYR A 153 -10.05 -2.29 11.38
N VAL A 154 -9.69 -1.05 11.58
CA VAL A 154 -9.87 -0.34 12.84
C VAL A 154 -10.76 0.88 12.61
N ASP A 155 -11.80 1.04 13.43
CA ASP A 155 -12.58 2.29 13.47
C ASP A 155 -11.99 3.23 14.52
N LYS A 156 -11.65 4.43 14.09
CA LYS A 156 -11.25 5.51 14.99
C LYS A 156 -12.04 6.78 14.68
N ASN A 157 -12.92 7.16 15.57
CA ASN A 157 -13.79 8.34 15.43
C ASN A 157 -14.67 8.29 14.15
N GLY A 158 -15.11 7.11 13.71
CA GLY A 158 -15.88 6.92 12.48
C GLY A 158 -15.02 6.95 11.20
N VAL A 159 -13.71 6.86 11.34
CA VAL A 159 -12.77 6.72 10.23
C VAL A 159 -12.19 5.31 10.24
N GLU A 160 -12.38 4.59 9.15
CA GLU A 160 -11.77 3.27 8.98
C GLU A 160 -10.28 3.40 8.61
N VAL A 161 -9.45 2.68 9.35
CA VAL A 161 -8.00 2.58 9.12
C VAL A 161 -7.67 1.12 8.84
N THR A 162 -7.00 0.85 7.73
CA THR A 162 -6.54 -0.49 7.36
C THR A 162 -5.09 -0.65 7.80
N VAL A 163 -4.80 -1.71 8.54
CA VAL A 163 -3.46 -2.06 9.03
C VAL A 163 -3.08 -3.44 8.53
N LYS A 164 -1.83 -3.63 8.11
CA LYS A 164 -1.29 -4.93 7.76
C LYS A 164 -0.15 -5.28 8.71
N MET A 165 -0.29 -6.40 9.39
CA MET A 165 0.65 -6.81 10.43
C MET A 165 0.85 -8.32 10.45
N SER A 166 1.79 -8.81 11.26
CA SER A 166 1.94 -10.25 11.47
C SER A 166 0.68 -10.82 12.12
N ARG A 167 0.21 -11.97 11.63
CA ARG A 167 -0.96 -12.66 12.19
C ARG A 167 -0.78 -13.01 13.67
N SER A 168 0.45 -13.27 14.12
CA SER A 168 0.72 -13.61 15.54
C SER A 168 0.49 -12.43 16.49
N ASP A 169 0.55 -11.21 15.97
CA ASP A 169 0.48 -9.96 16.73
C ASP A 169 -0.87 -9.25 16.55
N ALA A 170 -1.71 -9.80 15.64
CA ALA A 170 -3.02 -9.21 15.36
C ALA A 170 -3.95 -9.30 16.59
N PRO A 171 -4.62 -8.20 16.95
CA PRO A 171 -5.63 -8.19 18.02
C PRO A 171 -6.88 -8.97 17.58
N ASP A 172 -7.77 -9.24 18.54
CA ASP A 172 -9.07 -9.83 18.25
C ASP A 172 -10.11 -8.76 17.86
N GLU A 173 -11.16 -9.18 17.13
CA GLU A 173 -12.29 -8.31 16.82
C GLU A 173 -12.96 -7.80 18.10
N GLY A 174 -13.18 -6.49 18.17
CA GLY A 174 -13.75 -5.81 19.33
C GLY A 174 -12.71 -5.32 20.35
N ASP A 175 -11.42 -5.61 20.16
CA ASP A 175 -10.37 -5.08 21.01
C ASP A 175 -10.20 -3.57 20.84
N ASP A 176 -9.87 -2.90 21.94
CA ASP A 176 -9.48 -1.50 21.93
C ASP A 176 -7.96 -1.38 21.69
N VAL A 177 -7.58 -0.49 20.77
CA VAL A 177 -6.20 -0.30 20.32
C VAL A 177 -5.85 1.19 20.18
N ALA A 178 -4.53 1.47 20.14
CA ALA A 178 -3.95 2.78 19.88
C ALA A 178 -2.96 2.73 18.72
#